data_763747138df2b8ee859431a82c2c4913
#
_entry.id   763747138df2b8ee859431a82c2c4913
#
_cell.length_a   1.000
_cell.length_b   1.000
_cell.length_c   1.000
_cell.angle_alpha   90.00
_cell.angle_beta   90.00
_cell.angle_gamma   90.00
#
_symmetry.space_group_name_H-M   'P 1'
#
loop_
_entity.id
_entity.type
_entity.pdbx_description
1 polymer ?
#
loop_
_entity_poly.entity_id
_entity_poly.type
_entity_poly.pdbx_seq_one_letter_code
_entity_poly.pdbx_strand_id
1 'polypeptide(L)'
;YFAGAMATAFFLGRISDEIGRRVDIIAAVVISIGASLVFIFADSLEMLFVGRLLSGLALPLASGAGTAWIVELCEDRCTAASLSAGAILAGLGLGALISGLLAEYSTEPLVFPFVALVSLALAAAVIVWLLPET
;
A
#
# COMPACT_ATOMS: atom_id res chain seq x y z
N TYR A 1 6.64 -12.92 1.71
CA TYR A 1 6.15 -11.79 0.91
C TYR A 1 5.40 -12.28 -0.34
N PHE A 2 6.04 -13.07 -1.19
CA PHE A 2 5.47 -13.53 -2.46
C PHE A 2 4.22 -14.41 -2.27
N ALA A 3 4.23 -15.32 -1.30
CA ALA A 3 3.09 -16.16 -0.97
C ALA A 3 1.88 -15.36 -0.47
N GLY A 4 2.11 -14.32 0.35
CA GLY A 4 1.06 -13.42 0.80
C GLY A 4 0.43 -12.64 -0.36
N ALA A 5 1.26 -12.09 -1.25
CA ALA A 5 0.82 -11.36 -2.43
C ALA A 5 0.00 -12.25 -3.39
N MET A 6 0.43 -13.49 -3.62
CA MET A 6 -0.33 -14.44 -4.46
C MET A 6 -1.66 -14.86 -3.82
N ALA A 7 -1.67 -15.13 -2.51
CA ALA A 7 -2.90 -15.48 -1.81
C ALA A 7 -3.91 -14.33 -1.87
N THR A 8 -3.45 -13.09 -1.70
CA THR A 8 -4.32 -11.90 -1.78
C THR A 8 -4.89 -11.71 -3.18
N ALA A 9 -4.06 -11.84 -4.22
CA ALA A 9 -4.51 -11.69 -5.60
C ALA A 9 -5.59 -12.72 -5.97
N PHE A 10 -5.49 -13.93 -5.41
CA PHE A 10 -6.43 -15.01 -5.73
C PHE A 10 -7.73 -14.96 -4.93
N PHE A 11 -7.65 -14.67 -3.62
CA PHE A 11 -8.81 -14.74 -2.71
C PHE A 11 -9.52 -13.40 -2.54
N LEU A 12 -8.78 -12.31 -2.45
CA LEU A 12 -9.36 -10.98 -2.21
C LEU A 12 -9.73 -10.24 -3.50
N GLY A 13 -9.11 -10.56 -4.65
CA GLY A 13 -9.49 -9.96 -5.93
C GLY A 13 -10.97 -10.23 -6.30
N ARG A 14 -11.52 -11.38 -5.88
CA ARG A 14 -12.94 -11.70 -6.09
C ARG A 14 -13.89 -10.99 -5.11
N ILE A 15 -13.43 -10.73 -3.90
CA ILE A 15 -14.20 -10.06 -2.85
C ILE A 15 -14.23 -8.54 -3.08
N SER A 16 -13.15 -8.01 -3.64
CA SER A 16 -12.96 -6.60 -4.01
C SER A 16 -14.02 -6.07 -4.98
N ASP A 17 -14.45 -6.90 -5.93
CA ASP A 17 -15.44 -6.49 -6.94
C ASP A 17 -16.85 -6.31 -6.34
N GLU A 18 -17.14 -6.89 -5.17
CA GLU A 18 -18.47 -6.83 -4.53
C GLU A 18 -18.59 -5.75 -3.44
N ILE A 19 -17.48 -5.33 -2.81
CA ILE A 19 -17.48 -4.47 -1.59
C ILE A 19 -17.25 -2.99 -1.91
N GLY A 20 -16.67 -2.68 -3.06
CA GLY A 20 -16.40 -1.30 -3.49
C GLY A 20 -14.93 -0.88 -3.30
N ARG A 21 -14.44 -0.09 -4.26
CA ARG A 21 -13.04 0.33 -4.40
C ARG A 21 -12.48 1.07 -3.16
N ARG A 22 -13.34 1.87 -2.53
CA ARG A 22 -12.98 2.67 -1.35
C ARG A 22 -12.67 1.80 -0.15
N VAL A 23 -13.47 0.76 0.07
CA VAL A 23 -13.27 -0.17 1.19
C VAL A 23 -11.96 -0.93 1.03
N ASP A 24 -11.60 -1.33 -0.18
CA ASP A 24 -10.34 -2.02 -0.46
C ASP A 24 -9.12 -1.15 -0.19
N ILE A 25 -9.15 0.12 -0.60
CA ILE A 25 -8.05 1.05 -0.33
C ILE A 25 -7.93 1.30 1.17
N ILE A 26 -9.04 1.50 1.88
CA ILE A 26 -9.03 1.67 3.33
C ILE A 26 -8.50 0.40 4.02
N ALA A 27 -8.93 -0.79 3.59
CA ALA A 27 -8.43 -2.06 4.11
C ALA A 27 -6.91 -2.21 3.87
N ALA A 28 -6.44 -1.88 2.66
CA ALA A 28 -5.01 -1.89 2.34
C ALA A 28 -4.20 -0.94 3.23
N VAL A 29 -4.73 0.27 3.49
CA VAL A 29 -4.10 1.25 4.38
C VAL A 29 -4.05 0.73 5.81
N VAL A 30 -5.15 0.19 6.34
CA VAL A 30 -5.21 -0.37 7.70
C VAL A 30 -4.22 -1.53 7.86
N ILE A 31 -4.17 -2.45 6.90
CA ILE A 31 -3.21 -3.57 6.89
C ILE A 31 -1.77 -3.04 6.81
N SER A 32 -1.51 -2.02 5.99
CA SER A 32 -0.18 -1.40 5.86
C SER A 32 0.27 -0.72 7.15
N ILE A 33 -0.63 -0.02 7.84
CA ILE A 33 -0.36 0.56 9.17
C ILE A 33 -0.06 -0.54 10.18
N GLY A 34 -0.88 -1.60 10.21
CA GLY A 34 -0.65 -2.76 11.07
C GLY A 34 0.71 -3.42 10.81
N ALA A 35 1.08 -3.63 9.56
CA ALA A 35 2.39 -4.14 9.18
C ALA A 35 3.54 -3.25 9.67
N SER A 36 3.40 -1.94 9.51
CA SER A 36 4.39 -0.96 9.96
C SER A 36 4.58 -0.96 11.48
N LEU A 37 3.47 -1.06 12.23
CA LEU A 37 3.53 -1.19 13.69
C LEU A 37 4.21 -2.49 14.11
N VAL A 38 3.93 -3.60 13.44
CA VAL A 38 4.62 -4.88 13.70
C VAL A 38 6.13 -4.73 13.45
N PHE A 39 6.55 -4.01 12.40
CA PHE A 39 7.98 -3.76 12.15
C PHE A 39 8.63 -2.86 13.20
N ILE A 40 7.93 -1.84 13.70
CA ILE A 40 8.45 -0.93 14.74
C ILE A 40 8.67 -1.69 16.06
N PHE A 41 7.77 -2.61 16.41
CA PHE A 41 7.83 -3.40 17.65
C PHE A 41 8.44 -4.79 17.47
N ALA A 42 9.08 -5.06 16.32
CA ALA A 42 9.62 -6.38 16.03
C ALA A 42 10.90 -6.66 16.83
N ASP A 43 10.77 -7.46 17.88
CA ASP A 43 11.88 -7.97 18.70
C ASP A 43 12.32 -9.38 18.29
N SER A 44 11.61 -10.03 17.38
CA SER A 44 11.88 -11.41 16.95
C SER A 44 11.75 -11.58 15.44
N LEU A 45 12.44 -12.60 14.90
CA LEU A 45 12.34 -13.00 13.49
C LEU A 45 10.89 -13.37 13.09
N GLU A 46 10.12 -13.95 13.99
CA GLU A 46 8.72 -14.34 13.75
C GLU A 46 7.85 -13.10 13.50
N MET A 47 8.03 -12.03 14.28
CA MET A 47 7.33 -10.77 14.09
C MET A 47 7.69 -10.10 12.75
N LEU A 48 8.94 -10.19 12.32
CA LEU A 48 9.36 -9.71 11.00
C LEU A 48 8.66 -10.48 9.86
N PHE A 49 8.48 -11.80 10.01
CA PHE A 49 7.72 -12.59 9.06
C PHE A 49 6.24 -12.18 8.99
N VAL A 50 5.62 -11.95 10.13
CA VAL A 50 4.23 -11.48 10.20
C VAL A 50 4.09 -10.11 9.54
N GLY A 51 4.98 -9.17 9.83
CA GLY A 51 5.03 -7.85 9.17
C GLY A 51 5.17 -7.96 7.65
N ARG A 52 6.01 -8.89 7.18
CA ARG A 52 6.19 -9.17 5.73
C ARG A 52 4.97 -9.78 5.07
N LEU A 53 4.28 -10.67 5.75
CA LEU A 53 3.02 -11.23 5.27
C LEU A 53 1.96 -10.14 5.15
N LEU A 54 1.77 -9.33 6.19
CA LEU A 54 0.81 -8.22 6.19
C LEU A 54 1.11 -7.21 5.08
N SER A 55 2.37 -6.79 4.92
CA SER A 55 2.75 -5.88 3.84
C SER A 55 2.55 -6.49 2.45
N GLY A 56 2.73 -7.82 2.33
CA GLY A 56 2.45 -8.58 1.11
C GLY A 56 0.96 -8.64 0.76
N LEU A 57 0.08 -8.57 1.75
CA LEU A 57 -1.38 -8.49 1.57
C LEU A 57 -1.83 -7.07 1.20
N ALA A 58 -1.25 -6.05 1.80
CA ALA A 58 -1.64 -4.66 1.58
C ALA A 58 -1.35 -4.17 0.15
N LEU A 59 -0.20 -4.55 -0.42
CA LEU A 59 0.25 -4.07 -1.72
C LEU A 59 -0.70 -4.42 -2.88
N PRO A 60 -1.12 -5.68 -3.08
CA PRO A 60 -2.06 -6.04 -4.15
C PRO A 60 -3.42 -5.38 -3.99
N LEU A 61 -3.92 -5.24 -2.75
CA LEU A 61 -5.18 -4.56 -2.47
C LEU A 61 -5.12 -3.10 -2.89
N ALA A 62 -4.08 -2.37 -2.48
CA ALA A 62 -3.90 -0.97 -2.84
C ALA A 62 -3.72 -0.76 -4.34
N SER A 63 -2.84 -1.56 -4.99
CA SER A 63 -2.54 -1.43 -6.41
C SER A 63 -3.73 -1.87 -7.28
N GLY A 64 -4.43 -2.92 -6.91
CA GLY A 64 -5.60 -3.42 -7.63
C GLY A 64 -6.75 -2.41 -7.62
N ALA A 65 -7.14 -1.96 -6.43
CA ALA A 65 -8.21 -0.97 -6.28
C ALA A 65 -7.84 0.38 -6.90
N GLY A 66 -6.60 0.84 -6.73
CA GLY A 66 -6.11 2.09 -7.32
C GLY A 66 -6.09 2.05 -8.84
N THR A 67 -5.62 0.95 -9.44
CA THR A 67 -5.63 0.77 -10.89
C THR A 67 -7.06 0.73 -11.45
N ALA A 68 -7.95 0.01 -10.79
CA ALA A 68 -9.34 -0.08 -11.21
C ALA A 68 -10.02 1.30 -11.14
N TRP A 69 -9.76 2.09 -10.11
CA TRP A 69 -10.32 3.43 -9.99
C TRP A 69 -9.81 4.37 -11.08
N ILE A 70 -8.51 4.31 -11.42
CA ILE A 70 -7.94 5.09 -12.53
C ILE A 70 -8.58 4.70 -13.87
N VAL A 71 -8.82 3.40 -14.09
CA VAL A 71 -9.48 2.91 -15.31
C VAL A 71 -10.92 3.41 -15.42
N GLU A 72 -11.64 3.51 -14.31
CA GLU A 72 -13.01 4.03 -14.28
C GLU A 72 -13.08 5.55 -14.54
N LEU A 73 -12.04 6.29 -14.14
CA LEU A 73 -11.96 7.74 -14.33
C LEU A 73 -11.43 8.14 -15.72
N CYS A 74 -10.72 7.26 -16.42
CA CYS A 74 -10.16 7.51 -17.73
C CYS A 74 -11.03 6.90 -18.84
N GLU A 75 -11.38 7.70 -19.84
CA GLU A 75 -12.11 7.22 -21.02
C GLU A 75 -11.27 6.27 -21.89
N ASP A 76 -9.94 6.46 -21.91
CA ASP A 76 -9.03 5.63 -22.69
C ASP A 76 -8.25 4.66 -21.82
N ARG A 77 -8.45 3.35 -22.08
CA ARG A 77 -7.79 2.25 -21.37
C ARG A 77 -6.26 2.27 -21.47
N CYS A 78 -5.71 2.74 -22.59
CA CYS A 78 -4.27 2.79 -22.78
C CYS A 78 -3.63 3.86 -21.88
N THR A 79 -4.26 5.03 -21.79
CA THR A 79 -3.86 6.11 -20.89
C THR A 79 -4.00 5.71 -19.43
N ALA A 80 -5.08 5.05 -19.05
CA ALA A 80 -5.30 4.54 -17.71
C ALA A 80 -4.22 3.54 -17.27
N ALA A 81 -3.87 2.59 -18.16
CA ALA A 81 -2.84 1.59 -17.89
C ALA A 81 -1.45 2.24 -17.73
N SER A 82 -1.11 3.20 -18.59
CA SER A 82 0.16 3.93 -18.52
C SER A 82 0.27 4.78 -17.25
N LEU A 83 -0.82 5.44 -16.85
CA LEU A 83 -0.88 6.25 -15.65
C LEU A 83 -0.75 5.40 -14.39
N SER A 84 -1.44 4.26 -14.34
CA SER A 84 -1.36 3.32 -13.21
C SER A 84 0.03 2.74 -13.06
N ALA A 85 0.63 2.28 -14.16
CA ALA A 85 1.99 1.76 -14.16
C ALA A 85 3.00 2.83 -13.74
N GLY A 86 2.86 4.05 -14.26
CA GLY A 86 3.70 5.19 -13.90
C GLY A 86 3.59 5.56 -12.41
N ALA A 87 2.38 5.56 -11.86
CA ALA A 87 2.15 5.83 -10.44
C ALA A 87 2.78 4.78 -9.53
N ILE A 88 2.67 3.48 -9.89
CA ILE A 88 3.29 2.39 -9.14
C ILE A 88 4.82 2.50 -9.18
N LEU A 89 5.41 2.72 -10.34
CA LEU A 89 6.86 2.87 -10.50
C LEU A 89 7.40 4.12 -9.78
N ALA A 90 6.68 5.23 -9.88
CA ALA A 90 7.03 6.45 -9.15
C ALA A 90 6.95 6.23 -7.64
N GLY A 91 5.91 5.56 -7.16
CA GLY A 91 5.76 5.20 -5.74
C GLY A 91 6.88 4.31 -5.23
N LEU A 92 7.28 3.30 -5.99
CA LEU A 92 8.41 2.43 -5.65
C LEU A 92 9.74 3.20 -5.62
N GLY A 93 10.00 4.04 -6.64
CA GLY A 93 11.23 4.83 -6.72
C GLY A 93 11.32 5.89 -5.63
N LEU A 94 10.28 6.69 -5.44
CA LEU A 94 10.22 7.71 -4.40
C LEU A 94 10.23 7.11 -2.99
N GLY A 95 9.53 5.99 -2.80
CA GLY A 95 9.51 5.28 -1.52
C GLY A 95 10.90 4.79 -1.11
N ALA A 96 11.64 4.21 -2.04
CA ALA A 96 13.00 3.76 -1.80
C ALA A 96 13.96 4.93 -1.50
N LEU A 97 13.85 6.02 -2.24
CA LEU A 97 14.65 7.23 -2.02
C LEU A 97 14.37 7.87 -0.66
N ILE A 98 13.10 8.09 -0.33
CA ILE A 98 12.69 8.70 0.95
C ILE A 98 13.12 7.80 2.11
N SER A 99 12.88 6.50 2.01
CA SER A 99 13.28 5.54 3.04
C SER A 99 14.79 5.49 3.23
N GLY A 100 15.56 5.51 2.15
CA GLY A 100 17.01 5.53 2.20
C GLY A 100 17.57 6.81 2.83
N LEU A 101 17.05 7.97 2.44
CA LEU A 101 17.44 9.26 3.03
C LEU A 101 17.08 9.34 4.52
N LEU A 102 15.88 8.90 4.89
CA LEU A 102 15.48 8.88 6.29
C LEU A 102 16.35 7.92 7.12
N ALA A 103 16.73 6.78 6.57
CA ALA A 103 17.61 5.83 7.24
C ALA A 103 19.04 6.40 7.46
N GLU A 104 19.53 7.20 6.51
CA GLU A 104 20.87 7.79 6.58
C GLU A 104 20.95 8.99 7.57
N TYR A 105 19.93 9.84 7.55
CA TYR A 105 19.95 11.10 8.33
C TYR A 105 19.24 11.00 9.68
N SER A 106 18.58 9.90 10.00
CA SER A 106 17.83 9.75 11.26
C SER A 106 18.65 9.11 12.36
N THR A 107 18.41 9.56 13.60
CA THR A 107 18.98 8.95 14.81
C THR A 107 18.50 7.53 15.07
N GLU A 108 17.29 7.19 14.59
CA GLU A 108 16.66 5.87 14.69
C GLU A 108 16.31 5.35 13.28
N PRO A 109 17.29 4.78 12.54
CA PRO A 109 17.13 4.45 11.12
C PRO A 109 16.07 3.37 10.85
N LEU A 110 15.68 2.59 11.84
CA LEU A 110 14.68 1.53 11.72
C LEU A 110 13.24 2.02 11.96
N VAL A 111 13.05 3.10 12.72
CA VAL A 111 11.72 3.59 13.12
C VAL A 111 11.21 4.68 12.18
N PHE A 112 12.06 5.65 11.85
CA PHE A 112 11.64 6.82 11.05
C PHE A 112 11.02 6.49 9.68
N PRO A 113 11.55 5.55 8.88
CA PRO A 113 10.92 5.19 7.61
C PRO A 113 9.51 4.62 7.77
N PHE A 114 9.26 3.85 8.84
CA PHE A 114 7.94 3.30 9.10
C PHE A 114 6.96 4.35 9.61
N VAL A 115 7.41 5.29 10.43
CA VAL A 115 6.59 6.44 10.87
C VAL A 115 6.22 7.32 9.68
N ALA A 116 7.15 7.59 8.78
CA ALA A 116 6.88 8.33 7.53
C ALA A 116 5.86 7.58 6.65
N LEU A 117 5.99 6.26 6.53
CA LEU A 117 5.06 5.43 5.78
C LEU A 117 3.66 5.45 6.41
N VAL A 118 3.54 5.35 7.72
CA VAL A 118 2.26 5.43 8.44
C VAL A 118 1.61 6.80 8.23
N SER A 119 2.38 7.89 8.33
CA SER A 119 1.86 9.25 8.12
C SER A 119 1.36 9.45 6.68
N LEU A 120 2.10 8.94 5.69
CA LEU A 120 1.71 8.99 4.28
C LEU A 120 0.47 8.13 4.01
N ALA A 121 0.39 6.95 4.62
CA ALA A 121 -0.77 6.06 4.51
C ALA A 121 -2.02 6.69 5.12
N LEU A 122 -1.91 7.36 6.27
CA LEU A 122 -3.01 8.12 6.88
C LEU A 122 -3.45 9.29 5.99
N ALA A 123 -2.52 10.03 5.41
CA ALA A 123 -2.84 11.10 4.47
C ALA A 123 -3.58 10.57 3.24
N ALA A 124 -3.13 9.44 2.68
CA ALA A 124 -3.81 8.77 1.58
C ALA A 124 -5.22 8.31 1.96
N ALA A 125 -5.41 7.75 3.16
CA ALA A 125 -6.73 7.35 3.66
C ALA A 125 -7.69 8.54 3.79
N VAL A 126 -7.21 9.66 4.29
CA VAL A 126 -8.00 10.90 4.41
C VAL A 126 -8.40 11.42 3.03
N ILE A 127 -7.48 11.43 2.06
CA ILE A 127 -7.77 11.84 0.68
C ILE A 127 -8.83 10.93 0.06
N VAL A 128 -8.68 9.62 0.19
CA VAL A 128 -9.65 8.64 -0.30
C VAL A 128 -11.02 8.81 0.37
N TRP A 129 -11.02 9.15 1.66
CA TRP A 129 -12.28 9.39 2.39
C TRP A 129 -13.01 10.66 1.97
N LEU A 130 -12.26 11.69 1.55
CA LEU A 130 -12.78 12.97 1.06
C LEU A 130 -13.25 12.92 -0.39
N LEU A 131 -12.76 11.97 -1.20
CA LEU A 131 -13.19 11.81 -2.59
C LEU A 131 -14.61 11.22 -2.64
N PRO A 132 -15.52 11.79 -3.46
CA PRO A 132 -16.85 11.22 -3.66
C PRO A 132 -16.77 9.83 -4.29
N GLU A 133 -17.61 8.92 -3.85
CA GLU A 133 -17.79 7.63 -4.50
C GLU A 133 -18.39 7.85 -5.89
N THR A 134 -17.73 7.32 -6.88
CA THR A 134 -18.25 7.24 -8.25
C THR A 134 -18.91 5.89 -8.46
#